data_027006b51a7f13b0a751d7597a5d8a1c
#
_entry.id   027006b51a7f13b0a751d7597a5d8a1c
#
_cell.length_a   1.000
_cell.length_b   1.000
_cell.length_c   1.000
_cell.angle_alpha   90.00
_cell.angle_beta   90.00
_cell.angle_gamma   90.00
#
_symmetry.space_group_name_H-M   'P 1'
#
loop_
_entity.id
_entity.type
_entity.pdbx_description
1 polymer ?
#
loop_
_entity_poly.entity_id
_entity_poly.type
_entity_poly.pdbx_seq_one_letter_code
_entity_poly.pdbx_strand_id
1 'polypeptide(L)'
;MSFFHGVTTTAVDTGARTITLPSSSIIGLCDTFTPGVLGGGTAKAGELKLITTEREAIAAFGAESAMTRACQAIYKKAKAVIVAIGVPKMDDPALQTSAIIGGVLASGQRTGLQALLDGKSLFNAQPRLLIAPGHSATQAVATAIDSLAQKLRAIGIIDGPGTTDEAAMGYADNFGSRNLYMVDPGVQFWDTGESKTVDAPGSAWTAGLFAWTDATYGFWASPSNKEFTGITGTTRAVEYLDGDETCRANQLNNANITT
;
A
#
# COMPACT_ATOMS: atom_id res chain seq x y z
N MET A 1 49.95 7.92 49.86
CA MET A 1 48.54 7.89 49.45
C MET A 1 48.04 9.32 49.44
N SER A 2 47.65 9.84 48.30
CA SER A 2 47.04 11.19 48.20
C SER A 2 45.56 11.02 48.46
N PHE A 3 45.04 11.66 49.49
CA PHE A 3 43.61 11.72 49.73
C PHE A 3 43.00 12.82 48.86
N PHE A 4 42.03 12.43 47.98
CA PHE A 4 41.32 13.38 47.16
C PHE A 4 40.20 14.03 48.00
N HIS A 5 40.25 15.31 48.19
CA HIS A 5 39.22 16.13 48.78
C HIS A 5 38.54 16.96 47.67
N GLY A 6 37.44 16.52 47.16
CA GLY A 6 36.72 17.22 46.09
C GLY A 6 35.57 16.42 45.53
N VAL A 7 34.78 17.02 44.62
CA VAL A 7 33.73 16.35 43.88
C VAL A 7 34.31 15.89 42.55
N THR A 8 34.24 14.56 42.33
CA THR A 8 34.60 13.98 41.03
C THR A 8 33.32 13.88 40.19
N THR A 9 33.24 14.64 39.12
CA THR A 9 32.17 14.47 38.10
C THR A 9 32.69 13.51 37.03
N THR A 10 32.08 12.34 36.94
CA THR A 10 32.29 11.43 35.83
C THR A 10 31.22 11.72 34.78
N ALA A 11 31.64 12.29 33.64
CA ALA A 11 30.77 12.36 32.48
C ALA A 11 30.57 10.95 31.94
N VAL A 12 29.42 10.36 32.17
CA VAL A 12 29.04 9.12 31.49
C VAL A 12 28.49 9.52 30.14
N ASP A 13 29.31 9.43 29.11
CA ASP A 13 28.85 9.57 27.73
C ASP A 13 28.10 8.28 27.39
N THR A 14 26.80 8.28 27.65
CA THR A 14 25.90 7.23 27.22
C THR A 14 25.56 7.41 25.75
N GLY A 15 26.50 7.64 24.88
CA GLY A 15 26.36 7.77 23.43
C GLY A 15 25.04 8.38 22.95
N ALA A 16 25.03 9.11 21.89
CA ALA A 16 23.81 9.66 21.33
C ALA A 16 22.74 8.55 21.21
N ARG A 17 21.62 8.68 21.94
CA ARG A 17 20.47 7.79 21.73
C ARG A 17 20.07 7.94 20.27
N THR A 18 20.24 6.88 19.51
CA THR A 18 19.76 6.84 18.13
C THR A 18 18.26 7.08 18.19
N ILE A 19 17.80 8.24 17.72
CA ILE A 19 16.38 8.50 17.56
C ILE A 19 15.95 7.59 16.42
N THR A 20 15.37 6.45 16.77
CA THR A 20 14.75 5.57 15.79
C THR A 20 13.46 6.25 15.36
N LEU A 21 13.47 6.91 14.19
CA LEU A 21 12.25 7.39 13.58
C LEU A 21 11.36 6.17 13.30
N PRO A 22 10.10 6.17 13.79
CA PRO A 22 9.19 5.11 13.41
C PRO A 22 9.06 5.11 11.90
N SER A 23 9.15 3.94 11.25
CA SER A 23 8.99 3.83 9.80
C SER A 23 7.60 4.34 9.43
N SER A 24 7.55 5.46 8.71
CA SER A 24 6.31 6.06 8.18
C SER A 24 5.80 5.28 6.95
N SER A 25 6.63 4.41 6.40
CA SER A 25 6.43 3.72 5.13
C SER A 25 6.07 2.24 5.27
N ILE A 26 5.50 1.82 6.41
CA ILE A 26 4.95 0.46 6.56
C ILE A 26 3.65 0.37 5.78
N ILE A 27 3.59 -0.55 4.81
CA ILE A 27 2.45 -0.74 3.92
C ILE A 27 1.57 -1.86 4.46
N GLY A 28 0.27 -1.61 4.62
CA GLY A 28 -0.76 -2.61 4.84
C GLY A 28 -1.38 -3.02 3.52
N LEU A 29 -1.18 -4.25 3.12
CA LEU A 29 -1.64 -4.79 1.84
C LEU A 29 -2.67 -5.89 2.08
N CYS A 30 -3.85 -5.75 1.46
CA CYS A 30 -4.87 -6.79 1.39
C CYS A 30 -5.15 -7.13 -0.07
N ASP A 31 -4.95 -8.38 -0.45
CA ASP A 31 -5.21 -8.83 -1.81
C ASP A 31 -5.49 -10.34 -1.83
N THR A 32 -5.78 -10.86 -3.01
CA THR A 32 -6.16 -12.25 -3.22
C THR A 32 -4.96 -13.15 -3.50
N PHE A 33 -5.09 -14.40 -3.05
CA PHE A 33 -4.18 -15.48 -3.39
C PHE A 33 -4.93 -16.81 -3.38
N THR A 34 -4.31 -17.87 -3.87
CA THR A 34 -4.90 -19.22 -3.88
C THR A 34 -4.12 -20.11 -2.92
N PRO A 35 -4.63 -20.37 -1.71
CA PRO A 35 -3.94 -21.21 -0.73
C PRO A 35 -3.96 -22.69 -1.17
N GLY A 36 -2.87 -23.42 -0.87
CA GLY A 36 -2.82 -24.88 -0.97
C GLY A 36 -2.70 -25.48 -2.38
N VAL A 37 -2.45 -24.68 -3.40
CA VAL A 37 -2.20 -25.16 -4.78
C VAL A 37 -0.71 -25.47 -4.95
N LEU A 38 -0.39 -26.45 -5.78
CA LEU A 38 1.00 -26.75 -6.16
C LEU A 38 1.64 -25.50 -6.80
N GLY A 39 2.69 -24.93 -6.17
CA GLY A 39 3.23 -23.62 -6.52
C GLY A 39 2.54 -22.44 -5.82
N GLY A 40 1.49 -22.70 -5.02
CA GLY A 40 0.89 -21.73 -4.12
C GLY A 40 1.74 -21.48 -2.86
N GLY A 41 1.49 -20.37 -2.19
CA GLY A 41 2.25 -19.99 -1.01
C GLY A 41 1.94 -20.81 0.24
N THR A 42 2.78 -20.66 1.25
CA THR A 42 2.66 -21.32 2.55
C THR A 42 1.71 -20.60 3.50
N ALA A 43 1.26 -19.38 3.18
CA ALA A 43 0.35 -18.61 4.01
C ALA A 43 -1.04 -19.26 4.07
N LYS A 44 -1.67 -19.16 5.24
CA LYS A 44 -3.07 -19.55 5.41
C LYS A 44 -3.98 -18.37 5.11
N ALA A 45 -5.18 -18.68 4.63
CA ALA A 45 -6.20 -17.65 4.43
C ALA A 45 -6.48 -16.90 5.75
N GLY A 46 -6.48 -15.55 5.67
CA GLY A 46 -6.70 -14.71 6.85
C GLY A 46 -5.54 -14.64 7.84
N GLU A 47 -4.37 -15.17 7.50
CA GLU A 47 -3.14 -15.04 8.29
C GLU A 47 -2.36 -13.79 7.89
N LEU A 48 -2.08 -12.92 8.88
CA LEU A 48 -1.18 -11.78 8.67
C LEU A 48 0.26 -12.26 8.49
N LYS A 49 0.95 -11.72 7.52
CA LYS A 49 2.37 -11.95 7.25
C LYS A 49 3.13 -10.63 7.21
N LEU A 50 4.32 -10.63 7.80
CA LEU A 50 5.29 -9.56 7.63
C LEU A 50 6.18 -9.92 6.45
N ILE A 51 6.21 -9.09 5.42
CA ILE A 51 6.97 -9.29 4.19
C ILE A 51 7.99 -8.16 4.08
N THR A 52 9.24 -8.51 3.90
CA THR A 52 10.36 -7.58 3.77
C THR A 52 11.10 -7.72 2.45
N THR A 53 10.84 -8.82 1.74
CA THR A 53 11.47 -9.14 0.46
C THR A 53 10.48 -9.76 -0.51
N GLU A 54 10.74 -9.61 -1.81
CA GLU A 54 9.96 -10.27 -2.86
C GLU A 54 9.97 -11.81 -2.72
N ARG A 55 11.11 -12.37 -2.33
CA ARG A 55 11.25 -13.82 -2.12
C ARG A 55 10.32 -14.33 -1.02
N GLU A 56 10.14 -13.57 0.06
CA GLU A 56 9.18 -13.89 1.12
C GLU A 56 7.74 -13.81 0.62
N ALA A 57 7.40 -12.82 -0.23
CA ALA A 57 6.08 -12.71 -0.83
C ALA A 57 5.77 -13.94 -1.70
N ILE A 58 6.70 -14.35 -2.57
CA ILE A 58 6.57 -15.55 -3.39
C ILE A 58 6.40 -16.81 -2.54
N ALA A 59 7.21 -16.97 -1.49
CA ALA A 59 7.13 -18.13 -0.59
C ALA A 59 5.81 -18.15 0.20
N ALA A 60 5.29 -16.99 0.59
CA ALA A 60 4.05 -16.89 1.37
C ALA A 60 2.80 -17.04 0.51
N PHE A 61 2.74 -16.45 -0.67
CA PHE A 61 1.51 -16.31 -1.45
C PHE A 61 1.54 -16.98 -2.84
N GLY A 62 2.71 -17.51 -3.26
CA GLY A 62 2.90 -18.08 -4.58
C GLY A 62 3.29 -17.02 -5.63
N ALA A 63 4.04 -17.43 -6.67
CA ALA A 63 4.62 -16.53 -7.66
C ALA A 63 3.54 -15.77 -8.48
N GLU A 64 2.47 -16.45 -8.84
CA GLU A 64 1.43 -15.94 -9.75
C GLU A 64 0.25 -15.26 -9.05
N SER A 65 0.31 -15.09 -7.72
CA SER A 65 -0.79 -14.47 -6.98
C SER A 65 -0.84 -12.95 -7.20
N ALA A 66 -2.05 -12.37 -7.13
CA ALA A 66 -2.24 -10.92 -7.16
C ALA A 66 -1.47 -10.24 -6.01
N MET A 67 -1.50 -10.86 -4.83
CA MET A 67 -0.73 -10.42 -3.66
C MET A 67 0.78 -10.31 -3.96
N THR A 68 1.38 -11.31 -4.60
CA THR A 68 2.81 -11.28 -4.96
C THR A 68 3.10 -10.22 -6.01
N ARG A 69 2.25 -10.09 -7.02
CA ARG A 69 2.37 -9.04 -8.05
C ARG A 69 2.31 -7.63 -7.42
N ALA A 70 1.43 -7.41 -6.45
CA ALA A 70 1.38 -6.15 -5.71
C ALA A 70 2.66 -5.89 -4.89
N CYS A 71 3.20 -6.90 -4.21
CA CYS A 71 4.49 -6.79 -3.52
C CYS A 71 5.64 -6.47 -4.49
N GLN A 72 5.69 -7.14 -5.65
CA GLN A 72 6.68 -6.88 -6.70
C GLN A 72 6.61 -5.45 -7.20
N ALA A 73 5.40 -4.92 -7.43
CA ALA A 73 5.20 -3.53 -7.84
C ALA A 73 5.79 -2.54 -6.83
N ILE A 74 5.54 -2.76 -5.53
CA ILE A 74 6.11 -1.95 -4.44
C ILE A 74 7.64 -2.04 -4.45
N TYR A 75 8.20 -3.26 -4.55
CA TYR A 75 9.65 -3.48 -4.49
C TYR A 75 10.41 -2.99 -5.71
N LYS A 76 9.76 -2.72 -6.83
CA LYS A 76 10.38 -2.04 -8.00
C LYS A 76 10.87 -0.63 -7.64
N LYS A 77 10.25 0.04 -6.66
CA LYS A 77 10.60 1.42 -6.26
C LYS A 77 11.23 1.50 -4.89
N ALA A 78 10.74 0.76 -3.90
CA ALA A 78 11.13 0.90 -2.50
C ALA A 78 11.35 -0.43 -1.80
N LYS A 79 12.35 -0.48 -0.91
CA LYS A 79 12.48 -1.57 0.06
C LYS A 79 11.61 -1.25 1.27
N ALA A 80 10.31 -1.56 1.17
CA ALA A 80 9.34 -1.29 2.24
C ALA A 80 9.05 -2.54 3.06
N VAL A 81 8.62 -2.33 4.30
CA VAL A 81 8.04 -3.37 5.14
C VAL A 81 6.55 -3.44 4.83
N ILE A 82 6.07 -4.63 4.50
CA ILE A 82 4.67 -4.86 4.14
C ILE A 82 4.03 -5.78 5.18
N VAL A 83 2.93 -5.34 5.77
CA VAL A 83 2.03 -6.17 6.56
C VAL A 83 0.93 -6.65 5.62
N ALA A 84 1.01 -7.91 5.21
CA ALA A 84 0.16 -8.48 4.18
C ALA A 84 -0.91 -9.40 4.78
N ILE A 85 -2.12 -9.30 4.27
CA ILE A 85 -3.23 -10.19 4.60
C ILE A 85 -3.80 -10.79 3.31
N GLY A 86 -3.60 -12.09 3.13
CA GLY A 86 -4.10 -12.82 1.97
C GLY A 86 -5.54 -13.28 2.15
N VAL A 87 -6.37 -13.00 1.18
CA VAL A 87 -7.78 -13.43 1.10
C VAL A 87 -7.92 -14.47 -0.01
N PRO A 88 -8.65 -15.57 0.19
CA PRO A 88 -8.89 -16.52 -0.88
C PRO A 88 -9.60 -15.86 -2.06
N LYS A 89 -9.18 -16.20 -3.28
CA LYS A 89 -9.88 -15.78 -4.48
C LYS A 89 -11.24 -16.47 -4.55
N MET A 90 -12.29 -15.69 -4.78
CA MET A 90 -13.70 -16.15 -4.90
C MET A 90 -14.23 -15.78 -6.28
N ASP A 91 -15.12 -16.62 -6.82
CA ASP A 91 -15.75 -16.37 -8.12
C ASP A 91 -16.86 -15.32 -8.05
N ASP A 92 -17.56 -15.23 -6.91
CA ASP A 92 -18.61 -14.23 -6.67
C ASP A 92 -17.99 -12.90 -6.24
N PRO A 93 -18.18 -11.82 -7.02
CA PRO A 93 -17.62 -10.49 -6.70
C PRO A 93 -18.13 -9.90 -5.37
N ALA A 94 -19.39 -10.20 -4.97
CA ALA A 94 -19.96 -9.71 -3.72
C ALA A 94 -19.33 -10.40 -2.51
N LEU A 95 -19.12 -11.72 -2.60
CA LEU A 95 -18.42 -12.49 -1.58
C LEU A 95 -16.93 -12.07 -1.51
N GLN A 96 -16.30 -11.83 -2.66
CA GLN A 96 -14.92 -11.34 -2.71
C GLN A 96 -14.81 -9.97 -2.02
N THR A 97 -15.70 -9.04 -2.32
CA THR A 97 -15.75 -7.72 -1.68
C THR A 97 -15.91 -7.84 -0.16
N SER A 98 -16.84 -8.67 0.29
CA SER A 98 -17.05 -8.93 1.72
C SER A 98 -15.81 -9.52 2.39
N ALA A 99 -15.12 -10.45 1.74
CA ALA A 99 -13.92 -11.10 2.25
C ALA A 99 -12.72 -10.12 2.32
N ILE A 100 -12.58 -9.22 1.36
CA ILE A 100 -11.56 -8.15 1.37
C ILE A 100 -11.83 -7.15 2.50
N ILE A 101 -13.07 -6.67 2.64
CA ILE A 101 -13.44 -5.77 3.75
C ILE A 101 -13.19 -6.47 5.09
N GLY A 102 -13.57 -7.73 5.18
CA GLY A 102 -13.41 -8.55 6.36
C GLY A 102 -14.27 -8.10 7.54
N GLY A 103 -14.00 -8.69 8.69
CA GLY A 103 -14.74 -8.43 9.91
C GLY A 103 -14.06 -9.07 11.12
N VAL A 104 -14.85 -9.29 12.17
CA VAL A 104 -14.41 -9.99 13.38
C VAL A 104 -15.18 -11.30 13.50
N LEU A 105 -14.47 -12.41 13.51
CA LEU A 105 -15.07 -13.74 13.71
C LEU A 105 -15.55 -13.92 15.16
N ALA A 106 -16.37 -14.91 15.39
CA ALA A 106 -16.84 -15.27 16.74
C ALA A 106 -15.68 -15.63 17.70
N SER A 107 -14.53 -16.05 17.14
CA SER A 107 -13.28 -16.28 17.88
C SER A 107 -12.57 -15.00 18.31
N GLY A 108 -13.02 -13.82 17.87
CA GLY A 108 -12.34 -12.55 18.05
C GLY A 108 -11.26 -12.26 17.01
N GLN A 109 -10.95 -13.21 16.12
CA GLN A 109 -9.96 -13.01 15.05
C GLN A 109 -10.52 -12.05 13.99
N ARG A 110 -9.69 -11.10 13.57
CA ARG A 110 -10.00 -10.19 12.46
C ARG A 110 -9.63 -10.83 11.13
N THR A 111 -10.40 -10.48 10.09
CA THR A 111 -10.20 -10.98 8.71
C THR A 111 -10.14 -9.83 7.73
N GLY A 112 -9.66 -10.07 6.51
CA GLY A 112 -9.54 -9.07 5.47
C GLY A 112 -8.80 -7.82 5.93
N LEU A 113 -9.20 -6.66 5.43
CA LEU A 113 -8.60 -5.36 5.80
C LEU A 113 -8.59 -5.11 7.31
N GLN A 114 -9.61 -5.59 8.05
CA GLN A 114 -9.69 -5.39 9.51
C GLN A 114 -8.51 -6.05 10.25
N ALA A 115 -7.92 -7.11 9.71
CA ALA A 115 -6.78 -7.77 10.32
C ALA A 115 -5.52 -6.90 10.38
N LEU A 116 -5.40 -5.89 9.50
CA LEU A 116 -4.28 -4.94 9.51
C LEU A 116 -4.16 -4.15 10.83
N LEU A 117 -5.24 -4.04 11.59
CA LEU A 117 -5.22 -3.44 12.94
C LEU A 117 -4.33 -4.23 13.91
N ASP A 118 -4.13 -5.52 13.68
CA ASP A 118 -3.33 -6.39 14.55
C ASP A 118 -1.83 -6.36 14.21
N GLY A 119 -1.44 -5.67 13.12
CA GLY A 119 -0.04 -5.61 12.68
C GLY A 119 0.92 -5.09 13.74
N LYS A 120 0.51 -4.07 14.51
CA LYS A 120 1.34 -3.54 15.60
C LYS A 120 1.51 -4.53 16.75
N SER A 121 0.47 -5.25 17.12
CA SER A 121 0.52 -6.21 18.24
C SER A 121 1.29 -7.47 17.88
N LEU A 122 1.20 -7.94 16.63
CA LEU A 122 1.84 -9.17 16.17
C LEU A 122 3.30 -8.95 15.75
N PHE A 123 3.59 -7.84 15.06
CA PHE A 123 4.89 -7.62 14.42
C PHE A 123 5.60 -6.34 14.88
N ASN A 124 5.00 -5.59 15.81
CA ASN A 124 5.44 -4.23 16.16
C ASN A 124 5.52 -3.30 14.91
N ALA A 125 4.74 -3.60 13.88
CA ALA A 125 4.70 -2.91 12.60
C ALA A 125 3.29 -2.36 12.37
N GLN A 126 3.11 -1.05 12.57
CA GLN A 126 1.82 -0.40 12.35
C GLN A 126 1.76 0.13 10.91
N PRO A 127 0.82 -0.35 10.07
CA PRO A 127 0.65 0.18 8.72
C PRO A 127 0.34 1.68 8.72
N ARG A 128 0.97 2.40 7.81
CA ARG A 128 0.77 3.84 7.58
C ARG A 128 0.27 4.15 6.17
N LEU A 129 0.45 3.20 5.26
CA LEU A 129 -0.12 3.22 3.93
C LEU A 129 -1.01 1.99 3.80
N LEU A 130 -2.24 2.14 3.34
CA LEU A 130 -3.21 1.04 3.19
C LEU A 130 -3.60 0.91 1.73
N ILE A 131 -3.52 -0.32 1.20
CA ILE A 131 -3.89 -0.62 -0.18
C ILE A 131 -4.66 -1.94 -0.27
N ALA A 132 -5.58 -1.99 -1.24
CA ALA A 132 -6.24 -3.21 -1.71
C ALA A 132 -6.32 -3.13 -3.25
N PRO A 133 -5.21 -3.46 -3.95
CA PRO A 133 -5.07 -3.23 -5.39
C PRO A 133 -6.18 -3.90 -6.19
N GLY A 134 -6.80 -3.15 -7.13
CA GLY A 134 -7.91 -3.60 -7.95
C GLY A 134 -9.25 -3.75 -7.23
N HIS A 135 -9.24 -3.98 -5.91
CA HIS A 135 -10.48 -4.09 -5.13
C HIS A 135 -11.01 -2.74 -4.67
N SER A 136 -10.12 -1.78 -4.48
CA SER A 136 -10.47 -0.44 -4.00
C SER A 136 -11.24 0.43 -5.01
N ALA A 137 -11.34 0.01 -6.28
CA ALA A 137 -12.28 0.59 -7.25
C ALA A 137 -13.75 0.34 -6.89
N THR A 138 -14.03 -0.57 -5.94
CA THR A 138 -15.35 -0.76 -5.35
C THR A 138 -15.54 0.17 -4.16
N GLN A 139 -16.56 1.03 -4.17
CA GLN A 139 -16.81 2.06 -3.15
C GLN A 139 -16.85 1.49 -1.72
N ALA A 140 -17.43 0.29 -1.52
CA ALA A 140 -17.50 -0.34 -0.20
C ALA A 140 -16.09 -0.66 0.36
N VAL A 141 -15.16 -1.13 -0.49
CA VAL A 141 -13.76 -1.39 -0.10
C VAL A 141 -13.03 -0.09 0.20
N ALA A 142 -13.18 0.93 -0.64
CA ALA A 142 -12.56 2.24 -0.43
C ALA A 142 -13.05 2.89 0.88
N THR A 143 -14.34 2.79 1.20
CA THR A 143 -14.91 3.26 2.47
C THR A 143 -14.34 2.48 3.67
N ALA A 144 -14.12 1.18 3.52
CA ALA A 144 -13.48 0.37 4.55
C ALA A 144 -12.01 0.78 4.76
N ILE A 145 -11.27 1.05 3.68
CA ILE A 145 -9.89 1.56 3.74
C ILE A 145 -9.86 2.92 4.46
N ASP A 146 -10.77 3.85 4.13
CA ASP A 146 -10.85 5.15 4.80
C ASP A 146 -11.09 5.00 6.31
N SER A 147 -12.04 4.17 6.70
CA SER A 147 -12.34 3.92 8.11
C SER A 147 -11.13 3.35 8.86
N LEU A 148 -10.35 2.48 8.22
CA LEU A 148 -9.11 1.93 8.78
C LEU A 148 -7.99 2.96 8.81
N ALA A 149 -7.85 3.77 7.75
CA ALA A 149 -6.86 4.83 7.67
C ALA A 149 -7.04 5.82 8.82
N GLN A 150 -8.26 6.19 9.14
CA GLN A 150 -8.57 7.05 10.30
C GLN A 150 -8.13 6.40 11.62
N LYS A 151 -8.44 5.11 11.83
CA LYS A 151 -8.07 4.37 13.06
C LYS A 151 -6.55 4.22 13.21
N LEU A 152 -5.85 3.93 12.13
CA LEU A 152 -4.40 3.71 12.11
C LEU A 152 -3.60 5.01 11.96
N ARG A 153 -4.27 6.15 11.70
CA ARG A 153 -3.64 7.42 11.30
C ARG A 153 -2.74 7.18 10.08
N ALA A 154 -3.29 6.54 9.10
CA ALA A 154 -2.65 6.11 7.86
C ALA A 154 -3.25 6.85 6.66
N ILE A 155 -2.66 6.69 5.50
CA ILE A 155 -3.19 7.11 4.21
C ILE A 155 -3.68 5.85 3.48
N GLY A 156 -4.93 5.86 3.04
CA GLY A 156 -5.48 4.84 2.14
C GLY A 156 -5.23 5.24 0.69
N ILE A 157 -4.54 4.40 -0.07
CA ILE A 157 -4.35 4.62 -1.50
C ILE A 157 -5.36 3.73 -2.21
N ILE A 158 -6.27 4.35 -2.95
CA ILE A 158 -7.37 3.68 -3.65
C ILE A 158 -7.22 3.80 -5.16
N ASP A 159 -7.63 2.76 -5.87
CA ASP A 159 -7.71 2.78 -7.32
C ASP A 159 -9.05 3.36 -7.76
N GLY A 160 -9.03 4.17 -8.80
CA GLY A 160 -10.25 4.60 -9.48
C GLY A 160 -10.82 3.52 -10.41
N PRO A 161 -11.96 3.82 -11.08
CA PRO A 161 -12.61 2.86 -11.98
C PRO A 161 -11.81 2.56 -13.26
N GLY A 162 -10.81 3.37 -13.61
CA GLY A 162 -9.91 3.14 -14.75
C GLY A 162 -10.56 3.25 -16.14
N THR A 163 -11.83 3.67 -16.23
CA THR A 163 -12.63 3.68 -17.48
C THR A 163 -12.58 5.01 -18.21
N THR A 164 -13.27 6.03 -17.69
CA THR A 164 -13.30 7.40 -18.26
C THR A 164 -12.97 8.43 -17.21
N ASP A 165 -12.64 9.65 -17.63
CA ASP A 165 -12.34 10.76 -16.71
C ASP A 165 -13.58 11.13 -15.89
N GLU A 166 -14.76 11.15 -16.53
CA GLU A 166 -16.04 11.45 -15.87
C GLU A 166 -16.38 10.40 -14.81
N ALA A 167 -16.12 9.12 -15.11
CA ALA A 167 -16.34 8.04 -14.14
C ALA A 167 -15.38 8.15 -12.96
N ALA A 168 -14.12 8.53 -13.20
CA ALA A 168 -13.13 8.75 -12.16
C ALA A 168 -13.52 9.93 -11.26
N MET A 169 -13.93 11.07 -11.85
CA MET A 169 -14.41 12.24 -11.12
C MET A 169 -15.67 11.92 -10.30
N GLY A 170 -16.65 11.26 -10.91
CA GLY A 170 -17.88 10.84 -10.22
C GLY A 170 -17.61 9.82 -9.10
N TYR A 171 -16.55 9.01 -9.22
CA TYR A 171 -16.12 8.13 -8.14
C TYR A 171 -15.45 8.92 -7.01
N ALA A 172 -14.59 9.89 -7.33
CA ALA A 172 -13.93 10.75 -6.36
C ALA A 172 -14.92 11.56 -5.52
N ASP A 173 -16.02 12.02 -6.11
CA ASP A 173 -17.09 12.78 -5.44
C ASP A 173 -17.75 12.02 -4.26
N ASN A 174 -17.61 10.69 -4.21
CA ASN A 174 -18.12 9.90 -3.08
C ASN A 174 -17.26 10.03 -1.81
N PHE A 175 -16.08 10.65 -1.91
CA PHE A 175 -15.13 10.69 -0.81
C PHE A 175 -14.73 12.13 -0.47
N GLY A 176 -14.95 12.54 0.78
CA GLY A 176 -14.49 13.82 1.32
C GLY A 176 -13.35 13.66 2.34
N SER A 177 -12.68 12.51 2.36
CA SER A 177 -11.70 12.17 3.37
C SER A 177 -10.30 12.65 3.00
N ARG A 178 -9.64 13.34 3.92
CA ARG A 178 -8.23 13.71 3.81
C ARG A 178 -7.26 12.53 3.94
N ASN A 179 -7.76 11.36 4.32
CA ASN A 179 -6.95 10.15 4.53
C ASN A 179 -6.95 9.24 3.31
N LEU A 180 -7.64 9.61 2.23
CA LEU A 180 -7.66 8.88 0.97
C LEU A 180 -6.82 9.59 -0.09
N TYR A 181 -6.11 8.80 -0.88
CA TYR A 181 -5.34 9.20 -2.03
C TYR A 181 -5.76 8.36 -3.22
N MET A 182 -6.43 8.95 -4.19
CA MET A 182 -6.99 8.24 -5.34
C MET A 182 -6.03 8.29 -6.52
N VAL A 183 -5.86 7.15 -7.18
CA VAL A 183 -5.04 6.98 -8.38
C VAL A 183 -5.91 6.46 -9.52
N ASP A 184 -5.93 7.16 -10.64
CA ASP A 184 -6.60 6.77 -11.88
C ASP A 184 -5.96 7.52 -13.05
N PRO A 185 -5.59 6.86 -14.13
CA PRO A 185 -5.80 5.44 -14.45
C PRO A 185 -4.80 4.49 -13.78
N GLY A 186 -5.00 3.19 -13.99
CA GLY A 186 -4.02 2.18 -13.65
C GLY A 186 -2.75 2.26 -14.51
N VAL A 187 -1.80 1.38 -14.27
CA VAL A 187 -0.51 1.34 -14.95
C VAL A 187 -0.39 0.15 -15.88
N GLN A 188 0.47 0.27 -16.89
CA GLN A 188 0.90 -0.82 -17.76
C GLN A 188 2.35 -1.15 -17.46
N PHE A 189 2.68 -2.44 -17.40
CA PHE A 189 4.05 -2.89 -17.21
C PHE A 189 4.33 -4.14 -18.03
N TRP A 190 5.61 -4.37 -18.31
CA TRP A 190 6.05 -5.60 -18.98
C TRP A 190 6.12 -6.74 -17.97
N ASP A 191 5.31 -7.77 -18.17
CA ASP A 191 5.37 -9.02 -17.39
C ASP A 191 6.29 -10.02 -18.11
N THR A 192 7.40 -10.36 -17.45
CA THR A 192 8.40 -11.29 -18.01
C THR A 192 7.90 -12.73 -18.02
N GLY A 193 7.01 -13.11 -17.12
CA GLY A 193 6.41 -14.44 -17.06
C GLY A 193 5.45 -14.68 -18.22
N GLU A 194 4.62 -13.69 -18.53
CA GLU A 194 3.66 -13.75 -19.63
C GLU A 194 4.23 -13.22 -20.96
N SER A 195 5.44 -12.62 -20.94
CA SER A 195 6.11 -12.01 -22.10
C SER A 195 5.23 -11.02 -22.86
N LYS A 196 4.44 -10.22 -22.13
CA LYS A 196 3.54 -9.20 -22.69
C LYS A 196 3.38 -8.01 -21.75
N THR A 197 2.85 -6.92 -22.28
CA THR A 197 2.38 -5.78 -21.46
C THR A 197 1.05 -6.15 -20.79
N VAL A 198 0.98 -5.94 -19.48
CA VAL A 198 -0.18 -6.26 -18.63
C VAL A 198 -0.63 -5.01 -17.90
N ASP A 199 -1.95 -4.86 -17.79
CA ASP A 199 -2.57 -3.80 -17.01
C ASP A 199 -2.58 -4.17 -15.53
N ALA A 200 -2.35 -3.16 -14.67
CA ALA A 200 -2.38 -3.34 -13.22
C ALA A 200 -2.94 -2.11 -12.49
N PRO A 201 -3.49 -2.32 -11.28
CA PRO A 201 -3.93 -1.22 -10.42
C PRO A 201 -2.77 -0.30 -10.05
N GLY A 202 -3.00 1.02 -10.04
CA GLY A 202 -1.98 2.02 -9.74
C GLY A 202 -1.56 2.08 -8.27
N SER A 203 -2.44 1.66 -7.36
CA SER A 203 -2.25 1.81 -5.91
C SER A 203 -0.99 1.13 -5.37
N ALA A 204 -0.59 -0.03 -5.91
CA ALA A 204 0.62 -0.72 -5.46
C ALA A 204 1.90 0.04 -5.84
N TRP A 205 1.99 0.57 -7.07
CA TRP A 205 3.12 1.42 -7.51
C TRP A 205 3.17 2.72 -6.72
N THR A 206 2.01 3.32 -6.50
CA THR A 206 1.89 4.55 -5.69
C THR A 206 2.32 4.32 -4.25
N ALA A 207 1.94 3.19 -3.62
CA ALA A 207 2.42 2.84 -2.27
C ALA A 207 3.96 2.69 -2.23
N GLY A 208 4.55 2.08 -3.26
CA GLY A 208 6.00 2.01 -3.42
C GLY A 208 6.65 3.40 -3.56
N LEU A 209 6.02 4.30 -4.32
CA LEU A 209 6.49 5.67 -4.50
C LEU A 209 6.42 6.47 -3.19
N PHE A 210 5.33 6.36 -2.43
CA PHE A 210 5.22 6.95 -1.09
C PHE A 210 6.33 6.44 -0.17
N ALA A 211 6.51 5.12 -0.09
CA ALA A 211 7.53 4.51 0.75
C ALA A 211 8.95 4.94 0.36
N TRP A 212 9.23 5.07 -0.93
CA TRP A 212 10.51 5.59 -1.42
C TRP A 212 10.69 7.08 -1.09
N THR A 213 9.66 7.89 -1.26
CA THR A 213 9.68 9.31 -0.93
C THR A 213 9.95 9.53 0.54
N ASP A 214 9.25 8.80 1.41
CA ASP A 214 9.43 8.84 2.86
C ASP A 214 10.85 8.47 3.27
N ALA A 215 11.41 7.43 2.65
CA ALA A 215 12.77 6.96 2.95
C ALA A 215 13.85 7.93 2.45
N THR A 216 13.60 8.64 1.35
CA THR A 216 14.60 9.49 0.69
C THR A 216 14.55 10.93 1.19
N TYR A 217 13.34 11.48 1.35
CA TYR A 217 13.13 12.89 1.66
C TYR A 217 12.45 13.11 3.03
N GLY A 218 11.86 12.07 3.61
CA GLY A 218 11.08 12.13 4.84
C GLY A 218 9.58 12.17 4.60
N PHE A 219 8.81 11.78 5.61
CA PHE A 219 7.33 11.65 5.54
C PHE A 219 6.58 12.96 5.27
N TRP A 220 7.24 14.09 5.36
CA TRP A 220 6.69 15.42 5.07
C TRP A 220 6.79 15.79 3.59
N ALA A 221 7.52 15.02 2.79
CA ALA A 221 7.68 15.29 1.36
C ALA A 221 6.53 14.69 0.56
N SER A 222 6.01 15.46 -0.40
CA SER A 222 5.01 14.96 -1.33
C SER A 222 5.61 13.98 -2.34
N PRO A 223 4.91 12.88 -2.68
CA PRO A 223 5.27 12.00 -3.78
C PRO A 223 4.96 12.60 -5.15
N SER A 224 4.29 13.77 -5.23
CA SER A 224 3.97 14.45 -6.49
C SER A 224 5.21 14.73 -7.32
N ASN A 225 5.07 14.69 -8.64
CA ASN A 225 6.16 14.90 -9.60
C ASN A 225 7.36 13.95 -9.40
N LYS A 226 7.07 12.72 -8.98
CA LYS A 226 8.05 11.64 -8.88
C LYS A 226 7.71 10.54 -9.87
N GLU A 227 8.72 9.97 -10.49
CA GLU A 227 8.55 8.94 -11.49
C GLU A 227 8.28 7.57 -10.88
N PHE A 228 7.34 6.84 -11.44
CA PHE A 228 7.19 5.41 -11.22
C PHE A 228 8.37 4.65 -11.85
N THR A 229 8.69 3.50 -11.30
CA THR A 229 9.74 2.63 -11.83
C THR A 229 9.12 1.32 -12.34
N GLY A 230 9.50 0.92 -13.57
CA GLY A 230 9.10 -0.36 -14.15
C GLY A 230 7.69 -0.38 -14.73
N ILE A 231 7.15 0.78 -15.10
CA ILE A 231 5.96 0.91 -15.92
C ILE A 231 6.34 1.20 -17.38
N THR A 232 5.46 0.84 -18.32
CA THR A 232 5.58 1.13 -19.75
C THR A 232 4.60 2.22 -20.18
N GLY A 233 3.57 2.47 -19.39
CA GLY A 233 2.53 3.47 -19.65
C GLY A 233 1.40 3.40 -18.64
N THR A 234 0.32 4.08 -18.96
CA THR A 234 -0.95 4.08 -18.23
C THR A 234 -2.00 3.27 -18.99
N THR A 235 -2.97 2.69 -18.30
CA THR A 235 -4.05 1.89 -18.91
C THR A 235 -4.97 2.72 -19.80
N ARG A 236 -5.04 4.03 -19.55
CA ARG A 236 -5.77 5.02 -20.35
C ARG A 236 -4.84 6.20 -20.61
N ALA A 237 -4.79 6.68 -21.87
CA ALA A 237 -4.00 7.85 -22.21
C ALA A 237 -4.58 9.09 -21.50
N VAL A 238 -3.74 9.76 -20.73
CA VAL A 238 -4.04 11.05 -20.10
C VAL A 238 -2.93 12.01 -20.50
N GLU A 239 -3.29 13.03 -21.29
CA GLU A 239 -2.32 14.04 -21.68
C GLU A 239 -2.03 14.98 -20.51
N TYR A 240 -0.78 15.39 -20.43
CA TYR A 240 -0.30 16.44 -19.54
C TYR A 240 0.37 17.54 -20.35
N LEU A 241 -0.10 18.78 -20.19
CA LEU A 241 0.50 19.97 -20.76
C LEU A 241 0.78 20.95 -19.62
N ASP A 242 2.04 21.33 -19.47
CA ASP A 242 2.45 22.26 -18.41
C ASP A 242 1.83 23.64 -18.67
N GLY A 243 1.19 24.19 -17.63
CA GLY A 243 0.51 25.49 -17.70
C GLY A 243 -0.85 25.50 -18.39
N ASP A 244 -1.36 24.36 -18.88
CA ASP A 244 -2.70 24.24 -19.46
C ASP A 244 -3.69 23.65 -18.44
N GLU A 245 -4.56 24.51 -17.89
CA GLU A 245 -5.59 24.08 -16.93
C GLU A 245 -6.66 23.17 -17.56
N THR A 246 -6.76 23.17 -18.89
CA THR A 246 -7.76 22.38 -19.63
C THR A 246 -7.29 20.98 -19.97
N CYS A 247 -6.01 20.68 -19.80
CA CYS A 247 -5.50 19.33 -20.05
C CYS A 247 -6.09 18.32 -19.07
N ARG A 248 -6.26 17.07 -19.53
CA ARG A 248 -6.95 16.00 -18.78
C ARG A 248 -6.31 15.71 -17.44
N ALA A 249 -4.98 15.67 -17.37
CA ALA A 249 -4.28 15.43 -16.12
C ALA A 249 -4.56 16.51 -15.07
N ASN A 250 -4.59 17.80 -15.49
CA ASN A 250 -4.88 18.91 -14.59
C ASN A 250 -6.36 18.92 -14.14
N GLN A 251 -7.30 18.56 -15.03
CA GLN A 251 -8.71 18.41 -14.66
C GLN A 251 -8.91 17.28 -13.63
N LEU A 252 -8.28 16.12 -13.81
CA LEU A 252 -8.32 15.02 -12.83
C LEU A 252 -7.67 15.43 -11.51
N ASN A 253 -6.53 16.12 -11.56
CA ASN A 253 -5.86 16.60 -10.35
C ASN A 253 -6.73 17.62 -9.57
N ASN A 254 -7.47 18.50 -10.26
CA ASN A 254 -8.44 19.41 -9.64
C ASN A 254 -9.59 18.66 -8.95
N ALA A 255 -9.92 17.46 -9.42
CA ALA A 255 -10.87 16.55 -8.78
C ALA A 255 -10.23 15.66 -7.70
N ASN A 256 -9.01 15.96 -7.23
CA ASN A 256 -8.23 15.20 -6.25
C ASN A 256 -7.88 13.76 -6.72
N ILE A 257 -7.70 13.57 -8.01
CA ILE A 257 -7.29 12.30 -8.61
C ILE A 257 -5.85 12.45 -9.11
N THR A 258 -4.98 11.52 -8.71
CA THR A 258 -3.61 11.48 -9.20
C THR A 258 -3.52 10.59 -10.43
N THR A 259 -2.84 11.08 -11.46
CA THR A 259 -2.65 10.39 -12.74
C THR A 259 -1.20 9.98 -12.94
#